data_9d04f85aac7df0d1dc4b4ba4bd9bc71f
#
_entry.id   9d04f85aac7df0d1dc4b4ba4bd9bc71f
#
_cell.length_a   1.000
_cell.length_b   1.000
_cell.length_c   1.000
_cell.angle_alpha   90.00
_cell.angle_beta   90.00
_cell.angle_gamma   90.00
#
_symmetry.space_group_name_H-M   'P 1'
#
loop_
_entity.id
_entity.type
_entity.pdbx_description
1 polymer ?
#
loop_
_entity_poly.entity_id
_entity_poly.type
_entity_poly.pdbx_seq_one_letter_code
_entity_poly.pdbx_strand_id
1 'polypeptide(L)'
;MAEKNLDYYLNLPYTYIIEWSDVDGCFLGSIVELERNMTCGQTREEVLVNLKEALVSYVTTSLDNNMEIPEPLKIDDFKGSITYRTSKERHYRLAKQAKLYGKSINAFIDEVIGEKLKQVTLQ
;
A
#
# COMPACT_ATOMS: atom_id res chain seq x y z
N MET A 1 22.97 4.52 -15.56
CA MET A 1 21.65 4.39 -14.93
C MET A 1 20.84 3.32 -15.63
N ALA A 2 20.15 2.51 -14.84
CA ALA A 2 19.28 1.51 -15.43
C ALA A 2 18.08 2.18 -16.08
N GLU A 3 17.78 1.80 -17.30
CA GLU A 3 16.62 2.29 -18.01
C GLU A 3 15.35 1.68 -17.42
N LYS A 4 14.31 2.51 -17.22
CA LYS A 4 13.02 2.04 -16.73
C LYS A 4 12.21 1.47 -17.89
N ASN A 5 12.52 0.23 -18.24
CA ASN A 5 11.83 -0.50 -19.29
C ASN A 5 10.73 -1.41 -18.70
N LEU A 6 10.09 -2.22 -19.53
CA LEU A 6 9.04 -3.14 -19.09
C LEU A 6 9.54 -4.05 -17.96
N ASP A 7 10.71 -4.65 -18.11
CA ASP A 7 11.24 -5.55 -17.08
C ASP A 7 11.45 -4.84 -15.74
N TYR A 8 11.87 -3.58 -15.76
CA TYR A 8 12.02 -2.79 -14.55
C TYR A 8 10.71 -2.75 -13.77
N TYR A 9 9.59 -2.39 -14.45
CA TYR A 9 8.31 -2.27 -13.77
C TYR A 9 7.73 -3.62 -13.35
N LEU A 10 7.91 -4.66 -14.16
CA LEU A 10 7.39 -5.99 -13.81
C LEU A 10 8.06 -6.60 -12.60
N ASN A 11 9.26 -6.14 -12.24
CA ASN A 11 9.99 -6.63 -11.08
C ASN A 11 9.75 -5.78 -9.82
N LEU A 12 8.95 -4.72 -9.91
CA LEU A 12 8.61 -3.91 -8.74
C LEU A 12 7.56 -4.63 -7.89
N PRO A 13 7.57 -4.38 -6.56
CA PRO A 13 6.65 -5.06 -5.64
C PRO A 13 5.28 -4.39 -5.59
N TYR A 14 4.55 -4.38 -6.71
CA TYR A 14 3.19 -3.88 -6.74
C TYR A 14 2.30 -4.67 -5.79
N THR A 15 1.28 -3.99 -5.25
CA THR A 15 0.37 -4.58 -4.28
C THR A 15 -0.90 -5.05 -4.97
N TYR A 16 -1.19 -6.34 -4.88
CA TYR A 16 -2.39 -6.93 -5.46
C TYR A 16 -3.42 -7.16 -4.36
N ILE A 17 -4.67 -6.78 -4.63
CA ILE A 17 -5.80 -7.08 -3.75
C ILE A 17 -6.75 -7.99 -4.52
N ILE A 18 -7.10 -9.11 -3.91
CA ILE A 18 -8.04 -10.07 -4.49
C ILE A 18 -9.09 -10.37 -3.42
N GLU A 19 -10.36 -10.14 -3.77
CA GLU A 19 -11.46 -10.38 -2.82
C GLU A 19 -12.67 -10.97 -3.52
N TRP A 20 -13.46 -11.71 -2.77
CA TRP A 20 -14.71 -12.27 -3.28
C TRP A 20 -15.79 -11.19 -3.32
N SER A 21 -16.59 -11.18 -4.40
CA SER A 21 -17.74 -10.32 -4.53
C SER A 21 -19.02 -11.15 -4.63
N ASP A 22 -19.84 -11.08 -3.60
CA ASP A 22 -21.15 -11.76 -3.64
C ASP A 22 -22.07 -11.17 -4.70
N VAL A 23 -21.94 -9.88 -4.95
CA VAL A 23 -22.77 -9.19 -5.95
C VAL A 23 -22.44 -9.67 -7.35
N ASP A 24 -21.14 -9.80 -7.65
CA ASP A 24 -20.67 -10.16 -8.99
C ASP A 24 -20.49 -11.67 -9.16
N GLY A 25 -20.52 -12.43 -8.08
CA GLY A 25 -20.35 -13.88 -8.13
C GLY A 25 -18.97 -14.32 -8.58
N CYS A 26 -17.94 -13.53 -8.30
CA CYS A 26 -16.58 -13.83 -8.71
C CYS A 26 -15.57 -13.14 -7.80
N PHE A 27 -14.30 -13.51 -7.97
CA PHE A 27 -13.21 -12.79 -7.31
C PHE A 27 -12.88 -11.54 -8.10
N LEU A 28 -12.75 -10.41 -7.42
CA LEU A 28 -12.32 -9.16 -8.01
C LEU A 28 -10.88 -8.89 -7.59
N GLY A 29 -10.08 -8.39 -8.52
CA GLY A 29 -8.69 -8.07 -8.25
C GLY A 29 -8.34 -6.66 -8.70
N SER A 30 -7.39 -6.05 -8.01
CA SER A 30 -6.87 -4.73 -8.37
C SER A 30 -5.41 -4.61 -8.00
N ILE A 31 -4.73 -3.65 -8.63
CA ILE A 31 -3.36 -3.27 -8.30
C ILE A 31 -3.45 -1.92 -7.62
N VAL A 32 -3.08 -1.87 -6.34
CA VAL A 32 -3.29 -0.69 -5.48
C VAL A 32 -2.68 0.58 -6.07
N GLU A 33 -1.47 0.49 -6.58
CA GLU A 33 -0.74 1.65 -7.09
C GLU A 33 -1.22 2.13 -8.45
N LEU A 34 -1.98 1.29 -9.16
CA LEU A 34 -2.46 1.60 -10.51
C LEU A 34 -3.98 1.74 -10.48
N GLU A 35 -4.45 2.99 -10.51
CA GLU A 35 -5.88 3.25 -10.46
C GLU A 35 -6.62 2.58 -11.63
N ARG A 36 -7.80 2.03 -11.34
CA ARG A 36 -8.73 1.46 -12.32
C ARG A 36 -8.27 0.17 -13.00
N ASN A 37 -7.20 -0.45 -12.53
CA ASN A 37 -6.81 -1.75 -13.04
C ASN A 37 -7.53 -2.83 -12.26
N MET A 38 -8.76 -3.10 -12.67
CA MET A 38 -9.60 -4.12 -12.05
C MET A 38 -9.80 -5.27 -13.01
N THR A 39 -9.82 -6.47 -12.46
CA THR A 39 -10.12 -7.67 -13.22
C THR A 39 -10.94 -8.62 -12.35
N CYS A 40 -11.47 -9.68 -12.95
CA CYS A 40 -12.24 -10.67 -12.23
C CYS A 40 -11.87 -12.08 -12.70
N GLY A 41 -12.28 -13.07 -11.93
CA GLY A 41 -12.05 -14.47 -12.26
C GLY A 41 -12.77 -15.37 -11.29
N GLN A 42 -12.84 -16.64 -11.61
CA GLN A 42 -13.54 -17.62 -10.80
C GLN A 42 -12.68 -18.18 -9.65
N THR A 43 -11.37 -18.02 -9.74
CA THR A 43 -10.42 -18.39 -8.69
C THR A 43 -9.44 -17.26 -8.41
N ARG A 44 -8.82 -17.29 -7.24
CA ARG A 44 -7.77 -16.32 -6.90
C ARG A 44 -6.59 -16.41 -7.86
N GLU A 45 -6.22 -17.62 -8.23
CA GLU A 45 -5.10 -17.86 -9.13
C GLU A 45 -5.37 -17.25 -10.52
N GLU A 46 -6.59 -17.41 -11.02
CA GLU A 46 -7.00 -16.83 -12.29
C GLU A 46 -6.93 -15.30 -12.24
N VAL A 47 -7.41 -14.70 -11.14
CA VAL A 47 -7.37 -13.25 -10.97
C VAL A 47 -5.92 -12.77 -10.93
N LEU A 48 -5.03 -13.48 -10.23
CA LEU A 48 -3.62 -13.09 -10.15
C LEU A 48 -2.97 -13.11 -11.53
N VAL A 49 -3.23 -14.14 -12.33
CA VAL A 49 -2.73 -14.21 -13.70
C VAL A 49 -3.25 -13.01 -14.52
N ASN A 50 -4.55 -12.74 -14.41
CA ASN A 50 -5.16 -11.62 -15.11
C ASN A 50 -4.59 -10.28 -14.67
N LEU A 51 -4.28 -10.11 -13.39
CA LEU A 51 -3.65 -8.88 -12.88
C LEU A 51 -2.25 -8.69 -13.44
N LYS A 52 -1.49 -9.77 -13.55
CA LYS A 52 -0.14 -9.70 -14.12
C LYS A 52 -0.19 -9.34 -15.61
N GLU A 53 -1.14 -9.88 -16.34
CA GLU A 53 -1.35 -9.51 -17.75
C GLU A 53 -1.78 -8.05 -17.87
N ALA A 54 -2.65 -7.58 -16.97
CA ALA A 54 -3.08 -6.19 -16.94
C ALA A 54 -1.90 -5.25 -16.64
N LEU A 55 -0.99 -5.66 -15.77
CA LEU A 55 0.21 -4.89 -15.47
C LEU A 55 1.08 -4.75 -16.72
N VAL A 56 1.32 -5.85 -17.42
CA VAL A 56 2.10 -5.82 -18.66
C VAL A 56 1.48 -4.86 -19.68
N SER A 57 0.16 -4.97 -19.88
CA SER A 57 -0.56 -4.12 -20.82
C SER A 57 -0.50 -2.64 -20.43
N TYR A 58 -0.71 -2.34 -19.16
CA TYR A 58 -0.68 -0.98 -18.66
C TYR A 58 0.71 -0.36 -18.82
N VAL A 59 1.75 -1.08 -18.43
CA VAL A 59 3.13 -0.59 -18.52
C VAL A 59 3.53 -0.40 -19.97
N THR A 60 3.23 -1.36 -20.84
CA THR A 60 3.55 -1.28 -22.27
C THR A 60 2.91 -0.06 -22.91
N THR A 61 1.61 0.12 -22.70
CA THR A 61 0.88 1.26 -23.23
C THR A 61 1.43 2.59 -22.69
N SER A 62 1.73 2.63 -21.41
CA SER A 62 2.25 3.86 -20.79
C SER A 62 3.63 4.22 -21.34
N LEU A 63 4.51 3.23 -21.50
CA LEU A 63 5.84 3.46 -22.07
C LEU A 63 5.74 3.96 -23.50
N ASP A 64 4.86 3.36 -24.31
CA ASP A 64 4.67 3.76 -25.71
C ASP A 64 4.15 5.19 -25.83
N ASN A 65 3.41 5.67 -24.85
CA ASN A 65 2.82 7.00 -24.87
C ASN A 65 3.55 8.01 -23.97
N ASN A 66 4.72 7.64 -23.47
CA ASN A 66 5.51 8.50 -22.57
C ASN A 66 4.73 8.98 -21.36
N MET A 67 3.86 8.14 -20.82
CA MET A 67 3.07 8.45 -19.63
C MET A 67 3.81 8.02 -18.38
N GLU A 68 3.62 8.79 -17.31
CA GLU A 68 4.20 8.46 -16.01
C GLU A 68 3.52 7.22 -15.44
N ILE A 69 4.33 6.28 -14.91
CA ILE A 69 3.84 5.04 -14.35
C ILE A 69 4.05 5.07 -12.82
N PRO A 70 2.96 4.99 -12.04
CA PRO A 70 3.10 4.94 -10.58
C PRO A 70 3.91 3.74 -10.12
N GLU A 71 4.76 3.94 -9.12
CA GLU A 71 5.59 2.89 -8.56
C GLU A 71 5.21 2.64 -7.10
N PRO A 72 5.41 1.40 -6.61
CA PRO A 72 5.17 1.11 -5.19
C PRO A 72 6.11 1.92 -4.30
N LEU A 73 5.67 2.13 -3.06
CA LEU A 73 6.50 2.81 -2.07
C LEU A 73 7.73 1.97 -1.76
N LYS A 74 8.89 2.63 -1.59
CA LYS A 74 10.15 1.97 -1.26
C LYS A 74 10.61 2.45 0.11
N ILE A 75 11.09 1.53 0.93
CA ILE A 75 11.52 1.86 2.29
C ILE A 75 12.60 2.94 2.29
N ASP A 76 13.50 2.92 1.30
CA ASP A 76 14.60 3.87 1.23
C ASP A 76 14.16 5.32 0.95
N ASP A 77 12.92 5.51 0.50
CA ASP A 77 12.36 6.84 0.26
C ASP A 77 11.91 7.52 1.54
N PHE A 78 11.94 6.82 2.67
CA PHE A 78 11.42 7.32 3.95
C PHE A 78 12.54 7.56 4.93
N LYS A 79 12.45 8.68 5.66
CA LYS A 79 13.47 9.10 6.61
C LYS A 79 13.12 8.78 8.06
N GLY A 80 11.90 8.32 8.32
CA GLY A 80 11.45 8.05 9.67
C GLY A 80 11.01 9.28 10.44
N SER A 81 10.83 10.41 9.76
CA SER A 81 10.38 11.64 10.37
C SER A 81 8.98 11.99 9.88
N ILE A 82 8.03 12.10 10.80
CA ILE A 82 6.64 12.37 10.49
C ILE A 82 6.16 13.53 11.36
N THR A 83 5.48 14.50 10.75
CA THR A 83 4.83 15.57 11.50
C THR A 83 3.39 15.16 11.75
N TYR A 84 3.01 15.12 13.04
CA TYR A 84 1.65 14.78 13.43
C TYR A 84 1.01 15.96 14.13
N ARG A 85 -0.09 16.46 13.58
CA ARG A 85 -0.87 17.55 14.15
C ARG A 85 -2.23 17.02 14.54
N THR A 86 -2.70 17.40 15.74
CA THR A 86 -3.97 16.90 16.28
C THR A 86 -4.62 17.99 17.11
N SER A 87 -5.78 17.68 17.73
CA SER A 87 -6.47 18.62 18.59
C SER A 87 -5.73 18.81 19.92
N LYS A 88 -6.03 19.91 20.60
CA LYS A 88 -5.48 20.16 21.94
C LYS A 88 -5.85 19.04 22.90
N GLU A 89 -7.07 18.56 22.82
CA GLU A 89 -7.59 17.51 23.69
C GLU A 89 -6.84 16.20 23.51
N ARG A 90 -6.57 15.82 22.27
CA ARG A 90 -5.81 14.61 22.00
C ARG A 90 -4.35 14.76 22.40
N HIS A 91 -3.76 15.90 22.14
CA HIS A 91 -2.37 16.18 22.58
C HIS A 91 -2.27 16.05 24.09
N TYR A 92 -3.21 16.65 24.83
CA TYR A 92 -3.26 16.56 26.27
C TYR A 92 -3.39 15.11 26.73
N ARG A 93 -4.28 14.35 26.14
CA ARG A 93 -4.49 12.95 26.50
C ARG A 93 -3.26 12.09 26.22
N LEU A 94 -2.58 12.34 25.10
CA LEU A 94 -1.35 11.65 24.78
C LEU A 94 -0.26 11.93 25.82
N ALA A 95 -0.09 13.21 26.19
CA ALA A 95 0.90 13.61 27.18
C ALA A 95 0.60 12.97 28.52
N LYS A 96 -0.67 12.97 28.94
CA LYS A 96 -1.09 12.40 30.22
C LYS A 96 -0.87 10.89 30.25
N GLN A 97 -1.29 10.19 29.19
CA GLN A 97 -1.11 8.74 29.11
C GLN A 97 0.37 8.34 29.08
N ALA A 98 1.17 9.06 28.31
CA ALA A 98 2.61 8.79 28.26
C ALA A 98 3.24 8.93 29.63
N LYS A 99 2.87 9.98 30.36
CA LYS A 99 3.38 10.20 31.72
C LYS A 99 2.97 9.09 32.66
N LEU A 100 1.73 8.61 32.57
CA LEU A 100 1.26 7.51 33.41
C LEU A 100 2.07 6.22 33.19
N TYR A 101 2.53 5.99 31.98
CA TYR A 101 3.32 4.82 31.63
C TYR A 101 4.83 5.06 31.73
N GLY A 102 5.24 6.25 32.20
CA GLY A 102 6.67 6.58 32.34
C GLY A 102 7.41 6.69 31.01
N LYS A 103 6.72 7.12 29.94
CA LYS A 103 7.29 7.22 28.59
C LYS A 103 7.22 8.64 28.07
N SER A 104 8.10 8.96 27.09
CA SER A 104 7.94 10.19 26.32
C SER A 104 6.71 10.08 25.42
N ILE A 105 6.19 11.23 24.95
CA ILE A 105 5.07 11.23 24.00
C ILE A 105 5.46 10.45 22.73
N ASN A 106 6.67 10.68 22.20
CA ASN A 106 7.13 9.97 21.00
C ASN A 106 7.19 8.46 21.21
N ALA A 107 7.72 8.02 22.36
CA ALA A 107 7.81 6.58 22.64
C ALA A 107 6.41 5.96 22.77
N PHE A 108 5.48 6.67 23.38
CA PHE A 108 4.11 6.20 23.54
C PHE A 108 3.41 6.10 22.18
N ILE A 109 3.55 7.13 21.35
CA ILE A 109 2.97 7.14 20.01
C ILE A 109 3.55 5.99 19.16
N ASP A 110 4.86 5.80 19.21
CA ASP A 110 5.53 4.74 18.47
C ASP A 110 4.99 3.36 18.84
N GLU A 111 4.80 3.13 20.15
CA GLU A 111 4.24 1.87 20.64
C GLU A 111 2.82 1.63 20.13
N VAL A 112 1.94 2.64 20.21
CA VAL A 112 0.56 2.54 19.76
C VAL A 112 0.49 2.28 18.25
N ILE A 113 1.29 3.01 17.50
CA ILE A 113 1.33 2.84 16.03
C ILE A 113 1.87 1.46 15.67
N GLY A 114 2.93 1.01 16.36
CA GLY A 114 3.51 -0.31 16.12
C GLY A 114 2.51 -1.43 16.35
N GLU A 115 1.72 -1.34 17.42
CA GLU A 115 0.68 -2.32 17.71
C GLU A 115 -0.38 -2.34 16.62
N LYS A 116 -0.80 -1.19 16.15
CA LYS A 116 -1.82 -1.10 15.11
C LYS A 116 -1.32 -1.67 13.79
N LEU A 117 -0.08 -1.39 13.43
CA LEU A 117 0.51 -1.92 12.20
C LEU A 117 0.66 -3.45 12.24
N LYS A 118 0.98 -4.01 13.42
CA LYS A 118 1.02 -5.46 13.59
C LYS A 118 -0.34 -6.10 13.35
N GLN A 119 -1.41 -5.47 13.86
CA GLN A 119 -2.77 -5.97 13.67
C GLN A 119 -3.12 -6.05 12.19
N VAL A 120 -2.72 -5.06 11.40
CA VAL A 120 -2.93 -5.04 9.95
C VAL A 120 -2.13 -6.14 9.28
N THR A 121 -0.88 -6.37 9.72
CA THR A 121 0.01 -7.37 9.12
C THR A 121 -0.47 -8.80 9.37
N LEU A 122 -1.14 -9.05 10.49
CA LEU A 122 -1.59 -10.38 10.90
C LEU A 122 -2.88 -10.84 10.21
N GLN A 123 -3.52 -9.99 9.43
CA GLN A 123 -4.76 -10.35 8.74
C GLN A 123 -4.53 -11.10 7.43
#